data_85b314c4b5bbbdb6159dc560b3fab37a
#
_entry.id   85b314c4b5bbbdb6159dc560b3fab37a
#
_cell.length_a   1.000
_cell.length_b   1.000
_cell.length_c   1.000
_cell.angle_alpha   90.00
_cell.angle_beta   90.00
_cell.angle_gamma   90.00
#
_symmetry.space_group_name_H-M   'P 1'
#
loop_
_entity.id
_entity.type
_entity.pdbx_description
1 polymer ?
#
loop_
_entity_poly.entity_id
_entity_poly.type
_entity_poly.pdbx_seq_one_letter_code
_entity_poly.pdbx_strand_id
1 'polypeptide(L)'
;SLTPSLSWAAFDFGTVRARLRASKAEAEGVAAQYEQAVLLALEDTENALTRYSKQQARLAIVVEQAQAARRAESLAQIRFREGSEDFLTLLDAQRTQLAADDALAAAEAEVNVSVVGVYKALGGWGQSPQAPSVAQVQ
;
A
#
# COMPACT_ATOMS: atom_id res chain seq x y z
N SER A 1 -42.25 -40.65 37.89
CA SER A 1 -43.09 -40.10 36.81
C SER A 1 -42.19 -39.83 35.63
N LEU A 2 -42.17 -40.74 34.66
CA LEU A 2 -41.48 -40.59 33.37
C LEU A 2 -42.51 -39.94 32.41
N THR A 3 -42.31 -38.66 32.07
CA THR A 3 -43.06 -37.99 31.00
C THR A 3 -42.24 -38.04 29.72
N PRO A 4 -42.59 -38.83 28.71
CA PRO A 4 -41.95 -38.78 27.42
C PRO A 4 -42.43 -37.53 26.68
N SER A 5 -41.57 -36.54 26.46
CA SER A 5 -41.85 -35.43 25.58
C SER A 5 -41.45 -35.77 24.16
N LEU A 6 -42.40 -36.15 23.33
CA LEU A 6 -42.23 -36.35 21.91
C LEU A 6 -42.48 -35.01 21.19
N SER A 7 -41.44 -34.24 20.87
CA SER A 7 -41.55 -33.04 20.05
C SER A 7 -41.59 -33.43 18.58
N TRP A 8 -42.77 -33.41 17.96
CA TRP A 8 -42.95 -33.77 16.57
C TRP A 8 -42.90 -32.52 15.70
N ALA A 9 -41.77 -32.33 15.00
CA ALA A 9 -41.54 -31.26 14.02
C ALA A 9 -42.28 -31.50 12.67
N ALA A 10 -43.18 -32.48 12.60
CA ALA A 10 -43.81 -32.89 11.35
C ALA A 10 -44.82 -31.90 10.75
N PHE A 11 -45.25 -30.87 11.49
CA PHE A 11 -46.22 -29.86 11.02
C PHE A 11 -45.61 -28.47 10.81
N ASP A 12 -44.27 -28.31 10.94
CA ASP A 12 -43.62 -27.00 10.83
C ASP A 12 -42.91 -26.83 9.49
N PHE A 13 -43.53 -27.20 8.39
CA PHE A 13 -43.05 -27.02 7.04
C PHE A 13 -42.75 -25.54 6.70
N GLY A 14 -43.43 -24.60 7.36
CA GLY A 14 -43.18 -23.16 7.20
C GLY A 14 -41.85 -22.74 7.76
N THR A 15 -41.52 -23.17 8.98
CA THR A 15 -40.22 -22.85 9.65
C THR A 15 -39.04 -23.51 8.98
N VAL A 16 -39.17 -24.75 8.53
CA VAL A 16 -38.10 -25.46 7.77
C VAL A 16 -37.82 -24.74 6.46
N ARG A 17 -38.85 -24.35 5.71
CA ARG A 17 -38.65 -23.57 4.46
C ARG A 17 -38.08 -22.17 4.71
N ALA A 18 -38.47 -21.52 5.82
CA ALA A 18 -37.93 -20.24 6.21
C ALA A 18 -36.42 -20.35 6.56
N ARG A 19 -36.06 -21.38 7.34
CA ARG A 19 -34.62 -21.66 7.66
C ARG A 19 -33.82 -21.99 6.42
N LEU A 20 -34.33 -22.77 5.47
CA LEU A 20 -33.66 -23.07 4.23
C LEU A 20 -33.46 -21.81 3.38
N ARG A 21 -34.46 -20.92 3.31
CA ARG A 21 -34.31 -19.63 2.61
C ARG A 21 -33.31 -18.72 3.29
N ALA A 22 -33.33 -18.65 4.61
CA ALA A 22 -32.34 -17.87 5.38
C ALA A 22 -30.92 -18.39 5.15
N SER A 23 -30.71 -19.71 5.22
CA SER A 23 -29.38 -20.30 4.95
C SER A 23 -28.90 -20.08 3.52
N LYS A 24 -29.76 -20.10 2.52
CA LYS A 24 -29.42 -19.78 1.14
C LYS A 24 -29.05 -18.30 0.99
N ALA A 25 -29.82 -17.39 1.57
CA ALA A 25 -29.53 -15.96 1.55
C ALA A 25 -28.22 -15.64 2.27
N GLU A 26 -27.92 -16.34 3.37
CA GLU A 26 -26.64 -16.23 4.07
C GLU A 26 -25.46 -16.70 3.20
N ALA A 27 -25.61 -17.83 2.52
CA ALA A 27 -24.58 -18.33 1.59
C ALA A 27 -24.36 -17.37 0.40
N GLU A 28 -25.40 -16.80 -0.18
CA GLU A 28 -25.31 -15.76 -1.22
C GLU A 28 -24.63 -14.50 -0.68
N GLY A 29 -24.93 -14.08 0.55
CA GLY A 29 -24.28 -12.96 1.21
C GLY A 29 -22.77 -13.18 1.42
N VAL A 30 -22.38 -14.38 1.86
CA VAL A 30 -20.95 -14.75 2.01
C VAL A 30 -20.25 -14.77 0.67
N ALA A 31 -20.88 -15.29 -0.40
CA ALA A 31 -20.33 -15.27 -1.74
C ALA A 31 -20.09 -13.84 -2.25
N ALA A 32 -21.06 -12.94 -2.06
CA ALA A 32 -20.92 -11.54 -2.44
C ALA A 32 -19.80 -10.81 -1.63
N GLN A 33 -19.66 -11.12 -0.34
CA GLN A 33 -18.57 -10.60 0.49
C GLN A 33 -17.19 -11.08 -0.01
N TYR A 34 -17.10 -12.35 -0.42
CA TYR A 34 -15.89 -12.89 -0.99
C TYR A 34 -15.50 -12.18 -2.31
N GLU A 35 -16.47 -12.02 -3.22
CA GLU A 35 -16.25 -11.28 -4.48
C GLU A 35 -15.79 -9.84 -4.19
N GLN A 36 -16.43 -9.16 -3.26
CA GLN A 36 -16.03 -7.81 -2.84
C GLN A 36 -14.59 -7.79 -2.30
N ALA A 37 -14.21 -8.74 -1.46
CA ALA A 37 -12.85 -8.83 -0.91
C ALA A 37 -11.80 -9.04 -2.00
N VAL A 38 -12.09 -9.87 -3.01
CA VAL A 38 -11.22 -10.08 -4.17
C VAL A 38 -11.06 -8.81 -5.00
N LEU A 39 -12.16 -8.10 -5.27
CA LEU A 39 -12.13 -6.84 -6.03
C LEU A 39 -11.34 -5.76 -5.30
N LEU A 40 -11.50 -5.62 -3.98
CA LEU A 40 -10.72 -4.68 -3.17
C LEU A 40 -9.23 -5.04 -3.16
N ALA A 41 -8.87 -6.31 -3.05
CA ALA A 41 -7.48 -6.75 -3.10
C ALA A 41 -6.84 -6.46 -4.46
N LEU A 42 -7.60 -6.61 -5.55
CA LEU A 42 -7.14 -6.27 -6.89
C LEU A 42 -6.94 -4.75 -7.04
N GLU A 43 -7.91 -3.96 -6.60
CA GLU A 43 -7.83 -2.49 -6.58
C GLU A 43 -6.60 -2.01 -5.79
N ASP A 44 -6.37 -2.54 -4.60
CA ASP A 44 -5.21 -2.20 -3.78
C ASP A 44 -3.89 -2.51 -4.48
N THR A 45 -3.82 -3.65 -5.17
CA THR A 45 -2.65 -4.07 -5.94
C THR A 45 -2.40 -3.14 -7.12
N GLU A 46 -3.41 -2.82 -7.91
CA GLU A 46 -3.31 -1.89 -9.04
C GLU A 46 -2.91 -0.49 -8.60
N ASN A 47 -3.48 -0.01 -7.50
CA ASN A 47 -3.14 1.28 -6.92
C ASN A 47 -1.68 1.32 -6.44
N ALA A 48 -1.20 0.24 -5.81
CA ALA A 48 0.17 0.15 -5.34
C ALA A 48 1.17 0.14 -6.51
N LEU A 49 0.91 -0.63 -7.56
CA LEU A 49 1.74 -0.68 -8.78
C LEU A 49 1.74 0.66 -9.52
N THR A 50 0.59 1.31 -9.64
CA THR A 50 0.47 2.63 -10.26
C THR A 50 1.27 3.67 -9.48
N ARG A 51 1.19 3.65 -8.16
CA ARG A 51 1.98 4.55 -7.28
C ARG A 51 3.47 4.32 -7.47
N TYR A 52 3.92 3.08 -7.45
CA TYR A 52 5.31 2.71 -7.68
C TYR A 52 5.84 3.22 -9.02
N SER A 53 5.10 2.98 -10.10
CA SER A 53 5.47 3.46 -11.44
C SER A 53 5.59 4.99 -11.51
N LYS A 54 4.64 5.72 -10.89
CA LYS A 54 4.70 7.19 -10.82
C LYS A 54 5.89 7.70 -10.00
N GLN A 55 6.22 7.04 -8.89
CA GLN A 55 7.38 7.43 -8.09
C GLN A 55 8.69 7.17 -8.81
N GLN A 56 8.82 6.09 -9.58
CA GLN A 56 10.00 5.86 -10.43
C GLN A 56 10.16 6.93 -11.51
N ALA A 57 9.07 7.28 -12.18
CA ALA A 57 9.09 8.34 -13.20
C ALA A 57 9.48 9.70 -12.58
N ARG A 58 8.96 10.01 -11.39
CA ARG A 58 9.33 11.21 -10.63
C ARG A 58 10.80 11.21 -10.25
N LEU A 59 11.32 10.08 -9.75
CA LEU A 59 12.72 9.94 -9.37
C LEU A 59 13.64 10.26 -10.56
N ALA A 60 13.35 9.76 -11.75
CA ALA A 60 14.14 10.05 -12.95
C ALA A 60 14.24 11.56 -13.22
N ILE A 61 13.15 12.30 -13.09
CA ILE A 61 13.13 13.76 -13.27
C ILE A 61 13.92 14.47 -12.17
N VAL A 62 13.77 14.04 -10.92
CA VAL A 62 14.47 14.65 -9.78
C VAL A 62 16.00 14.39 -9.87
N VAL A 63 16.42 13.23 -10.35
CA VAL A 63 17.85 12.94 -10.64
C VAL A 63 18.42 13.93 -11.66
N GLU A 64 17.71 14.20 -12.75
CA GLU A 64 18.14 15.18 -13.74
C GLU A 64 18.23 16.60 -13.16
N GLN A 65 17.26 16.99 -12.33
CA GLN A 65 17.24 18.27 -11.63
C GLN A 65 18.45 18.42 -10.69
N ALA A 66 18.75 17.40 -9.88
CA ALA A 66 19.89 17.40 -8.97
C ALA A 66 21.22 17.50 -9.75
N GLN A 67 21.34 16.77 -10.86
CA GLN A 67 22.52 16.87 -11.71
C GLN A 67 22.67 18.25 -12.37
N ALA A 68 21.57 18.87 -12.79
CA ALA A 68 21.58 20.23 -13.34
C ALA A 68 21.99 21.26 -12.29
N ALA A 69 21.46 21.15 -11.06
CA ALA A 69 21.82 22.03 -9.94
C ALA A 69 23.31 21.91 -9.57
N ARG A 70 23.85 20.69 -9.50
CA ARG A 70 25.29 20.46 -9.25
C ARG A 70 26.18 21.06 -10.34
N ARG A 71 25.77 20.94 -11.62
CA ARG A 71 26.51 21.57 -12.72
C ARG A 71 26.47 23.09 -12.64
N ALA A 72 25.32 23.66 -12.29
CA ALA A 72 25.14 25.10 -12.12
C ALA A 72 26.01 25.65 -10.96
N GLU A 73 26.01 24.96 -9.82
CA GLU A 73 26.87 25.30 -8.68
C GLU A 73 28.37 25.27 -9.07
N SER A 74 28.81 24.19 -9.70
CA SER A 74 30.19 24.03 -10.13
C SER A 74 30.62 25.17 -11.08
N LEU A 75 29.75 25.56 -12.00
CA LEU A 75 30.03 26.68 -12.92
C LEU A 75 30.08 28.04 -12.17
N ALA A 76 29.13 28.29 -11.25
CA ALA A 76 29.14 29.48 -10.42
C ALA A 76 30.41 29.56 -9.55
N GLN A 77 30.85 28.44 -9.01
CA GLN A 77 32.10 28.35 -8.24
C GLN A 77 33.35 28.70 -9.09
N ILE A 78 33.41 28.23 -10.34
CA ILE A 78 34.49 28.55 -11.26
C ILE A 78 34.51 30.05 -11.56
N ARG A 79 33.36 30.62 -11.94
CA ARG A 79 33.17 32.02 -12.27
C ARG A 79 33.50 32.95 -11.09
N PHE A 80 33.10 32.57 -9.89
CA PHE A 80 33.46 33.30 -8.68
C PHE A 80 34.98 33.32 -8.45
N ARG A 81 35.68 32.19 -8.63
CA ARG A 81 37.16 32.12 -8.51
C ARG A 81 37.89 32.96 -9.56
N GLU A 82 37.29 33.09 -10.74
CA GLU A 82 37.80 33.93 -11.82
C GLU A 82 37.45 35.43 -11.63
N GLY A 83 36.67 35.76 -10.60
CA GLY A 83 36.23 37.13 -10.31
C GLY A 83 35.17 37.65 -11.27
N SER A 84 34.55 36.78 -12.07
CA SER A 84 33.51 37.15 -13.05
C SER A 84 32.07 37.07 -12.48
N GLU A 85 31.91 36.55 -11.28
CA GLU A 85 30.62 36.44 -10.60
C GLU A 85 30.75 36.86 -9.14
N ASP A 86 29.67 37.35 -8.55
CA ASP A 86 29.64 37.76 -7.15
C ASP A 86 29.37 36.57 -6.18
N PHE A 87 29.65 36.78 -4.89
CA PHE A 87 29.46 35.78 -3.85
C PHE A 87 27.98 35.40 -3.66
N LEU A 88 27.06 36.33 -3.88
CA LEU A 88 25.64 36.09 -3.70
C LEU A 88 25.11 35.07 -4.72
N THR A 89 25.57 35.18 -5.97
CA THR A 89 25.21 34.23 -7.03
C THR A 89 25.75 32.81 -6.72
N LEU A 90 27.00 32.71 -6.24
CA LEU A 90 27.51 31.43 -5.76
C LEU A 90 26.72 30.85 -4.62
N LEU A 91 26.37 31.66 -3.62
CA LEU A 91 25.58 31.22 -2.47
C LEU A 91 24.18 30.74 -2.88
N ASP A 92 23.53 31.42 -3.83
CA ASP A 92 22.23 31.02 -4.36
C ASP A 92 22.31 29.68 -5.12
N ALA A 93 23.37 29.50 -5.93
CA ALA A 93 23.62 28.22 -6.61
C ALA A 93 23.84 27.06 -5.62
N GLN A 94 24.59 27.29 -4.51
CA GLN A 94 24.80 26.29 -3.46
C GLN A 94 23.52 25.94 -2.73
N ARG A 95 22.66 26.93 -2.41
CA ARG A 95 21.35 26.69 -1.80
C ARG A 95 20.43 25.89 -2.72
N THR A 96 20.43 26.21 -4.01
CA THR A 96 19.66 25.49 -5.02
C THR A 96 20.11 24.04 -5.16
N GLN A 97 21.43 23.80 -5.16
CA GLN A 97 21.98 22.45 -5.17
C GLN A 97 21.57 21.67 -3.93
N LEU A 98 21.70 22.24 -2.73
CA LEU A 98 21.33 21.56 -1.50
C LEU A 98 19.84 21.19 -1.49
N ALA A 99 18.95 22.11 -1.91
CA ALA A 99 17.53 21.83 -2.02
C ALA A 99 17.21 20.73 -3.05
N ALA A 100 17.97 20.65 -4.15
CA ALA A 100 17.82 19.60 -5.15
C ALA A 100 18.33 18.24 -4.65
N ASP A 101 19.39 18.21 -3.86
CA ASP A 101 19.92 17.00 -3.24
C ASP A 101 18.96 16.47 -2.14
N ASP A 102 18.35 17.34 -1.35
CA ASP A 102 17.30 16.97 -0.39
C ASP A 102 16.08 16.40 -1.10
N ALA A 103 15.65 17.02 -2.20
CA ALA A 103 14.53 16.52 -3.01
C ALA A 103 14.84 15.14 -3.62
N LEU A 104 16.08 14.89 -4.02
CA LEU A 104 16.54 13.58 -4.54
C LEU A 104 16.45 12.52 -3.43
N ALA A 105 16.99 12.79 -2.25
CA ALA A 105 16.94 11.85 -1.13
C ALA A 105 15.49 11.51 -0.73
N ALA A 106 14.61 12.52 -0.73
CA ALA A 106 13.18 12.31 -0.47
C ALA A 106 12.52 11.43 -1.55
N ALA A 107 12.81 11.67 -2.84
CA ALA A 107 12.27 10.88 -3.94
C ALA A 107 12.74 9.41 -3.90
N GLU A 108 14.01 9.16 -3.56
CA GLU A 108 14.54 7.82 -3.36
C GLU A 108 13.84 7.09 -2.21
N ALA A 109 13.61 7.77 -1.09
CA ALA A 109 12.87 7.22 0.03
C ALA A 109 11.42 6.88 -0.35
N GLU A 110 10.72 7.74 -1.12
CA GLU A 110 9.36 7.51 -1.58
C GLU A 110 9.26 6.28 -2.51
N VAL A 111 10.25 6.05 -3.39
CA VAL A 111 10.32 4.83 -4.21
C VAL A 111 10.44 3.59 -3.32
N ASN A 112 11.33 3.60 -2.32
CA ASN A 112 11.50 2.48 -1.41
C ASN A 112 10.22 2.18 -0.60
N VAL A 113 9.53 3.22 -0.12
CA VAL A 113 8.23 3.07 0.56
C VAL A 113 7.17 2.50 -0.38
N SER A 114 7.15 2.92 -1.64
CA SER A 114 6.19 2.40 -2.63
C SER A 114 6.43 0.93 -2.97
N VAL A 115 7.70 0.47 -3.00
CA VAL A 115 8.05 -0.96 -3.13
C VAL A 115 7.45 -1.77 -1.98
N VAL A 116 7.63 -1.30 -0.73
CA VAL A 116 7.01 -1.95 0.44
C VAL A 116 5.49 -1.97 0.32
N GLY A 117 4.89 -0.89 -0.22
CA GLY A 117 3.45 -0.83 -0.51
C GLY A 117 2.99 -1.93 -1.46
N VAL A 118 3.73 -2.18 -2.54
CA VAL A 118 3.44 -3.26 -3.49
C VAL A 118 3.53 -4.63 -2.80
N TYR A 119 4.59 -4.88 -2.02
CA TYR A 119 4.72 -6.14 -1.26
C TYR A 119 3.55 -6.36 -0.30
N LYS A 120 3.08 -5.31 0.38
CA LYS A 120 1.91 -5.39 1.27
C LYS A 120 0.64 -5.72 0.50
N ALA A 121 0.39 -5.07 -0.62
CA ALA A 121 -0.80 -5.29 -1.46
C ALA A 121 -0.84 -6.72 -2.03
N LEU A 122 0.32 -7.31 -2.32
CA LEU A 122 0.44 -8.70 -2.78
C LEU A 122 0.36 -9.73 -1.63
N GLY A 123 0.12 -9.30 -0.39
CA GLY A 123 0.08 -10.19 0.77
C GLY A 123 1.46 -10.68 1.25
N GLY A 124 2.55 -10.03 0.87
CA GLY A 124 3.93 -10.45 1.07
C GLY A 124 4.44 -10.50 2.52
N TRP A 125 3.63 -10.09 3.48
CA TRP A 125 3.83 -10.35 4.90
C TRP A 125 2.64 -11.17 5.41
N GLY A 126 2.45 -12.36 4.83
CA GLY A 126 1.46 -13.30 5.31
C GLY A 126 1.65 -13.44 6.82
N GLN A 127 0.60 -13.16 7.59
CA GLN A 127 0.51 -13.65 8.95
C GLN A 127 0.84 -15.14 8.86
N SER A 128 1.96 -15.55 9.44
CA SER A 128 2.19 -16.97 9.66
C SER A 128 0.91 -17.52 10.26
N PRO A 129 0.28 -18.56 9.67
CA PRO A 129 -0.90 -19.15 10.28
C PRO A 129 -0.54 -19.42 11.74
N GLN A 130 -1.20 -18.73 12.63
CA GLN A 130 -1.02 -18.96 14.06
C GLN A 130 -1.40 -20.41 14.26
N ALA A 131 -0.42 -21.25 14.49
CA ALA A 131 -0.65 -22.67 14.74
C ALA A 131 -1.77 -22.76 15.78
N PRO A 132 -2.83 -23.54 15.56
CA PRO A 132 -3.89 -23.68 16.52
C PRO A 132 -3.26 -24.05 17.85
N SER A 133 -3.47 -23.20 18.87
CA SER A 133 -3.02 -23.51 20.22
C SER A 133 -3.65 -24.83 20.58
N VAL A 134 -2.83 -25.85 20.74
CA VAL A 134 -3.28 -27.15 21.27
C VAL A 134 -3.80 -26.86 22.67
N ALA A 135 -5.13 -26.62 22.76
CA ALA A 135 -5.81 -26.52 24.02
C ALA A 135 -5.55 -27.83 24.77
N GLN A 136 -4.87 -27.69 25.86
CA GLN A 136 -4.57 -28.79 26.80
C GLN A 136 -5.87 -29.49 27.14
N VAL A 137 -5.99 -30.73 26.64
CA VAL A 137 -6.95 -31.70 27.17
C VAL A 137 -6.36 -32.20 28.49
N GLN A 138 -6.93 -31.76 29.60
CA GLN A 138 -6.90 -32.41 30.89
C GLN A 138 -8.26 -33.01 31.20
#